data_7a5aa0243b751311cd1a5c77312b5cb9
#
_entry.id   7a5aa0243b751311cd1a5c77312b5cb9
#
_cell.length_a   1.000
_cell.length_b   1.000
_cell.length_c   1.000
_cell.angle_alpha   90.00
_cell.angle_beta   90.00
_cell.angle_gamma   90.00
#
_symmetry.space_group_name_H-M   'P 1'
#
loop_
_entity.id
_entity.type
_entity.pdbx_description
1 polymer ?
#
loop_
_entity_poly.entity_id
_entity_poly.type
_entity_poly.pdbx_seq_one_letter_code
_entity_poly.pdbx_strand_id
1 'polypeptide(L)'
;LDFYIKIVKDYAVRRNLIETATDIINNTYDDEDVTSLLDNAEKNILNVVRARTVGDFVPIQEILRRAQAKLEELAKNKRTITGLETGFPDFDKITTGLQGGEMIILAARPGMGKTALALNMASYAAMHTKKAVAIFNLEMSADMLINRMIASIGQIDSYKLQTGNMQEKDWKRYNEAMSQLADTNIYIEDNAGVTSQEIRAKCRRLANSETGLGLVVIDYLQLINSG
;
A
#
# COMPACT_ATOMS: atom_id res chain seq x y z
N LEU A 1 -9.86 33.58 21.76
CA LEU A 1 -10.57 32.35 22.13
C LEU A 1 -9.79 31.11 21.64
N ASP A 2 -9.27 31.12 20.40
CA ASP A 2 -8.58 30.00 19.75
C ASP A 2 -7.32 29.55 20.51
N PHE A 3 -6.60 30.47 21.13
CA PHE A 3 -5.43 30.16 21.95
C PHE A 3 -5.79 29.28 23.17
N TYR A 4 -6.87 29.60 23.88
CA TYR A 4 -7.33 28.81 25.01
C TYR A 4 -7.90 27.45 24.60
N ILE A 5 -8.61 27.39 23.46
CA ILE A 5 -9.11 26.14 22.88
C ILE A 5 -7.94 25.20 22.57
N LYS A 6 -6.85 25.73 22.00
CA LYS A 6 -5.65 24.94 21.70
C LYS A 6 -5.02 24.36 22.97
N ILE A 7 -4.89 25.18 24.03
CA ILE A 7 -4.35 24.73 25.32
C ILE A 7 -5.20 23.61 25.89
N VAL A 8 -6.53 23.76 25.90
CA VAL A 8 -7.44 22.73 26.43
C VAL A 8 -7.35 21.44 25.62
N LYS A 9 -7.31 21.53 24.29
CA LYS A 9 -7.12 20.38 23.37
C LYS A 9 -5.78 19.67 23.64
N ASP A 10 -4.69 20.42 23.81
CA ASP A 10 -3.36 19.83 24.07
C ASP A 10 -3.33 19.10 25.44
N TYR A 11 -3.96 19.67 26.49
CA TYR A 11 -4.08 18.99 27.78
C TYR A 11 -5.01 17.78 27.75
N ALA A 12 -6.07 17.80 26.94
CA ALA A 12 -6.95 16.65 26.74
C ALA A 12 -6.17 15.49 26.09
N VAL A 13 -5.38 15.77 25.04
CA VAL A 13 -4.51 14.76 24.41
C VAL A 13 -3.50 14.17 25.39
N ARG A 14 -2.87 15.01 26.23
CA ARG A 14 -1.93 14.53 27.25
C ARG A 14 -2.62 13.60 28.27
N ARG A 15 -3.83 13.93 28.72
CA ARG A 15 -4.60 13.06 29.62
C ARG A 15 -4.92 11.73 28.98
N ASN A 16 -5.46 11.73 27.74
CA ASN A 16 -5.76 10.50 27.02
C ASN A 16 -4.50 9.63 26.81
N LEU A 17 -3.33 10.24 26.56
CA LEU A 17 -2.07 9.51 26.46
C LEU A 17 -1.68 8.86 27.80
N ILE A 18 -1.85 9.57 28.92
CA ILE A 18 -1.56 9.04 30.26
C ILE A 18 -2.51 7.86 30.57
N GLU A 19 -3.80 8.02 30.31
CA GLU A 19 -4.80 6.96 30.50
C GLU A 19 -4.46 5.74 29.67
N THR A 20 -4.21 5.93 28.38
CA THR A 20 -3.81 4.84 27.46
C THR A 20 -2.53 4.13 27.91
N ALA A 21 -1.51 4.88 28.35
CA ALA A 21 -0.28 4.30 28.85
C ALA A 21 -0.51 3.49 30.12
N THR A 22 -1.38 3.99 31.02
CA THR A 22 -1.74 3.29 32.26
C THR A 22 -2.49 1.98 31.94
N ASP A 23 -3.41 2.00 30.97
CA ASP A 23 -4.12 0.80 30.54
C ASP A 23 -3.16 -0.24 29.92
N ILE A 24 -2.19 0.20 29.12
CA ILE A 24 -1.15 -0.69 28.56
C ILE A 24 -0.33 -1.31 29.68
N ILE A 25 0.07 -0.52 30.69
CA ILE A 25 0.83 -1.02 31.85
C ILE A 25 0.00 -2.05 32.61
N ASN A 26 -1.27 -1.76 32.90
CA ASN A 26 -2.12 -2.66 33.64
C ASN A 26 -2.33 -3.98 32.90
N ASN A 27 -2.62 -3.94 31.60
CA ASN A 27 -2.83 -5.13 30.76
C ASN A 27 -1.55 -5.98 30.63
N THR A 28 -0.36 -5.39 30.82
CA THR A 28 0.91 -6.14 30.78
C THR A 28 1.08 -7.05 32.00
N TYR A 29 0.36 -6.81 33.10
CA TYR A 29 0.36 -7.68 34.28
C TYR A 29 -0.68 -8.81 34.21
N ASP A 30 -1.60 -8.75 33.25
CA ASP A 30 -2.58 -9.82 33.02
C ASP A 30 -1.95 -10.91 32.13
N ASP A 31 -2.36 -12.16 32.31
CA ASP A 31 -1.84 -13.35 31.60
C ASP A 31 -2.41 -13.44 30.14
N GLU A 32 -2.46 -12.31 29.41
CA GLU A 32 -2.85 -12.29 28.01
C GLU A 32 -1.70 -12.69 27.08
N ASP A 33 -2.06 -13.24 25.91
CA ASP A 33 -1.07 -13.51 24.85
C ASP A 33 -0.36 -12.22 24.40
N VAL A 34 0.97 -12.28 24.32
CA VAL A 34 1.83 -11.13 23.99
C VAL A 34 1.43 -10.48 22.65
N THR A 35 0.98 -11.26 21.66
CA THR A 35 0.53 -10.74 20.37
C THR A 35 -0.72 -9.88 20.53
N SER A 36 -1.70 -10.37 21.26
CA SER A 36 -2.94 -9.64 21.57
C SER A 36 -2.68 -8.37 22.37
N LEU A 37 -1.74 -8.43 23.33
CA LEU A 37 -1.32 -7.27 24.12
C LEU A 37 -0.71 -6.17 23.24
N LEU A 38 0.19 -6.54 22.32
CA LEU A 38 0.82 -5.60 21.39
C LEU A 38 -0.18 -4.96 20.43
N ASP A 39 -1.12 -5.77 19.89
CA ASP A 39 -2.17 -5.28 18.98
C ASP A 39 -3.11 -4.30 19.70
N ASN A 40 -3.50 -4.61 20.94
CA ASN A 40 -4.34 -3.73 21.76
C ASN A 40 -3.61 -2.42 22.10
N ALA A 41 -2.32 -2.49 22.45
CA ALA A 41 -1.51 -1.31 22.74
C ALA A 41 -1.38 -0.40 21.50
N GLU A 42 -1.09 -0.97 20.32
CA GLU A 42 -1.04 -0.22 19.06
C GLU A 42 -2.38 0.46 18.76
N LYS A 43 -3.48 -0.30 18.86
CA LYS A 43 -4.84 0.19 18.61
C LYS A 43 -5.20 1.37 19.54
N ASN A 44 -4.88 1.27 20.82
CA ASN A 44 -5.18 2.29 21.81
C ASN A 44 -4.36 3.57 21.58
N ILE A 45 -3.06 3.47 21.31
CA ILE A 45 -2.22 4.62 20.94
C ILE A 45 -2.73 5.28 19.66
N LEU A 46 -3.10 4.49 18.65
CA LEU A 46 -3.64 5.01 17.40
C LEU A 46 -4.98 5.74 17.57
N ASN A 47 -5.83 5.30 18.50
CA ASN A 47 -7.08 5.98 18.82
C ASN A 47 -6.82 7.37 19.40
N VAL A 48 -5.81 7.54 20.25
CA VAL A 48 -5.40 8.86 20.78
C VAL A 48 -4.92 9.77 19.63
N VAL A 49 -4.11 9.23 18.71
CA VAL A 49 -3.64 10.00 17.53
C VAL A 49 -4.80 10.38 16.62
N ARG A 50 -5.75 9.48 16.40
CA ARG A 50 -6.95 9.75 15.59
C ARG A 50 -7.87 10.78 16.23
N ALA A 51 -8.10 10.70 17.55
CA ALA A 51 -8.91 11.67 18.27
C ALA A 51 -8.37 13.11 18.12
N ARG A 52 -7.05 13.25 17.94
CA ARG A 52 -6.41 14.52 17.58
C ARG A 52 -6.71 14.93 16.11
N THR A 53 -6.91 13.97 15.23
CA THR A 53 -7.03 14.17 13.76
C THR A 53 -8.49 14.13 13.28
N VAL A 54 -9.45 13.72 14.13
CA VAL A 54 -10.88 13.89 13.84
C VAL A 54 -11.16 15.40 13.87
N GLY A 55 -10.88 16.02 12.74
CA GLY A 55 -11.02 17.45 12.54
C GLY A 55 -12.48 17.86 12.62
N ASP A 56 -12.72 19.03 13.20
CA ASP A 56 -13.93 19.79 12.99
C ASP A 56 -14.23 19.92 11.49
N PHE A 57 -15.46 20.12 11.12
CA PHE A 57 -15.83 20.43 9.74
C PHE A 57 -14.91 21.53 9.18
N VAL A 58 -14.29 21.24 8.04
CA VAL A 58 -13.45 22.23 7.38
C VAL A 58 -14.36 23.18 6.59
N PRO A 59 -14.29 24.49 6.83
CA PRO A 59 -15.08 25.46 6.06
C PRO A 59 -14.80 25.33 4.55
N ILE A 60 -15.86 25.42 3.75
CA ILE A 60 -15.75 25.29 2.29
C ILE A 60 -14.71 26.23 1.67
N GLN A 61 -14.55 27.42 2.23
CA GLN A 61 -13.57 28.42 1.77
C GLN A 61 -12.13 27.91 1.87
N GLU A 62 -11.80 27.13 2.91
CA GLU A 62 -10.48 26.55 3.06
C GLU A 62 -10.27 25.41 2.05
N ILE A 63 -11.30 24.60 1.82
CA ILE A 63 -11.28 23.54 0.81
C ILE A 63 -11.09 24.15 -0.58
N LEU A 64 -11.80 25.22 -0.91
CA LEU A 64 -11.67 25.94 -2.18
C LEU A 64 -10.26 26.48 -2.40
N ARG A 65 -9.64 27.07 -1.38
CA ARG A 65 -8.25 27.56 -1.48
C ARG A 65 -7.26 26.41 -1.77
N ARG A 66 -7.43 25.28 -1.09
CA ARG A 66 -6.59 24.07 -1.34
C ARG A 66 -6.80 23.53 -2.75
N ALA A 67 -8.04 23.47 -3.21
CA ALA A 67 -8.37 23.02 -4.57
C ALA A 67 -7.79 23.96 -5.63
N GLN A 68 -7.89 25.26 -5.44
CA GLN A 68 -7.30 26.26 -6.34
C GLN A 68 -5.77 26.12 -6.40
N ALA A 69 -5.10 26.04 -5.24
CA ALA A 69 -3.65 25.88 -5.18
C ALA A 69 -3.19 24.61 -5.90
N LYS A 70 -3.92 23.49 -5.71
CA LYS A 70 -3.65 22.23 -6.42
C LYS A 70 -3.82 22.38 -7.94
N LEU A 71 -4.86 23.07 -8.38
CA LEU A 71 -5.10 23.31 -9.80
C LEU A 71 -4.01 24.18 -10.44
N GLU A 72 -3.57 25.23 -9.74
CA GLU A 72 -2.47 26.09 -10.18
C GLU A 72 -1.14 25.31 -10.29
N GLU A 73 -0.87 24.42 -9.37
CA GLU A 73 0.31 23.53 -9.41
C GLU A 73 0.23 22.58 -10.61
N LEU A 74 -0.91 21.94 -10.85
CA LEU A 74 -1.11 21.06 -12.01
C LEU A 74 -0.96 21.83 -13.33
N ALA A 75 -1.49 23.04 -13.42
CA ALA A 75 -1.37 23.88 -14.61
C ALA A 75 0.08 24.26 -14.92
N LYS A 76 0.91 24.48 -13.88
CA LYS A 76 2.34 24.74 -14.03
C LYS A 76 3.12 23.51 -14.51
N ASN A 77 2.79 22.33 -13.98
CA ASN A 77 3.54 21.11 -14.24
C ASN A 77 3.24 20.47 -15.61
N LYS A 78 2.17 20.88 -16.29
CA LYS A 78 1.73 20.37 -17.63
C LYS A 78 1.71 18.82 -17.75
N ARG A 79 1.62 18.12 -16.62
CA ARG A 79 1.54 16.66 -16.60
C ARG A 79 0.12 16.23 -16.93
N THR A 80 -0.03 15.35 -17.92
CA THR A 80 -1.32 14.78 -18.31
C THR A 80 -1.78 13.72 -17.29
N ILE A 81 -0.83 13.00 -16.67
CA ILE A 81 -1.08 11.96 -15.68
C ILE A 81 -0.66 12.51 -14.31
N THR A 82 -1.62 12.60 -13.38
CA THR A 82 -1.43 13.17 -12.03
C THR A 82 -1.25 12.11 -10.96
N GLY A 83 -1.75 10.91 -11.24
CA GLY A 83 -1.65 9.74 -10.36
C GLY A 83 -0.44 8.87 -10.68
N LEU A 84 -0.45 7.67 -10.12
CA LEU A 84 0.54 6.64 -10.38
C LEU A 84 0.26 5.99 -11.73
N GLU A 85 1.24 6.01 -12.64
CA GLU A 85 1.13 5.39 -13.94
C GLU A 85 1.10 3.86 -13.82
N THR A 86 0.25 3.22 -14.63
CA THR A 86 0.02 1.77 -14.62
C THR A 86 0.83 1.01 -15.67
N GLY A 87 1.39 1.73 -16.64
CA GLY A 87 2.03 1.15 -17.81
C GLY A 87 1.08 0.81 -18.96
N PHE A 88 -0.21 1.15 -18.80
CA PHE A 88 -1.23 1.03 -19.86
C PHE A 88 -1.66 2.43 -20.31
N PRO A 89 -1.06 2.99 -21.39
CA PRO A 89 -1.22 4.40 -21.74
C PRO A 89 -2.66 4.85 -21.95
N ASP A 90 -3.49 4.01 -22.53
CA ASP A 90 -4.90 4.35 -22.79
C ASP A 90 -5.72 4.32 -21.50
N PHE A 91 -5.41 3.41 -20.58
CA PHE A 91 -6.00 3.38 -19.26
C PHE A 91 -5.56 4.61 -18.46
N ASP A 92 -4.28 4.93 -18.48
CA ASP A 92 -3.73 6.09 -17.77
C ASP A 92 -4.27 7.42 -18.28
N LYS A 93 -4.56 7.55 -19.60
CA LYS A 93 -5.23 8.72 -20.16
C LYS A 93 -6.65 8.90 -19.64
N ILE A 94 -7.40 7.79 -19.49
CA ILE A 94 -8.80 7.82 -19.03
C ILE A 94 -8.88 8.13 -17.55
N THR A 95 -8.00 7.50 -16.74
CA THR A 95 -8.01 7.60 -15.26
C THR A 95 -7.15 8.74 -14.72
N THR A 96 -6.29 9.33 -15.56
CA THR A 96 -5.19 10.21 -15.16
C THR A 96 -4.18 9.53 -14.21
N GLY A 97 -4.06 8.18 -14.27
CA GLY A 97 -3.31 7.32 -13.36
C GLY A 97 -4.08 6.99 -12.08
N LEU A 98 -3.53 6.07 -11.27
CA LEU A 98 -4.13 5.68 -9.98
C LEU A 98 -3.93 6.79 -8.95
N GLN A 99 -5.03 7.32 -8.40
CA GLN A 99 -4.95 8.44 -7.47
C GLN A 99 -4.72 7.97 -6.04
N GLY A 100 -3.98 8.75 -5.26
CA GLY A 100 -3.74 8.44 -3.85
C GLY A 100 -5.03 8.53 -3.02
N GLY A 101 -5.25 7.51 -2.16
CA GLY A 101 -6.43 7.43 -1.30
C GLY A 101 -7.66 6.81 -1.96
N GLU A 102 -7.58 6.40 -3.22
CA GLU A 102 -8.65 5.69 -3.92
C GLU A 102 -8.52 4.18 -3.78
N MET A 103 -9.66 3.50 -3.72
CA MET A 103 -9.77 2.06 -3.80
C MET A 103 -10.28 1.66 -5.19
N ILE A 104 -9.48 0.85 -5.90
CA ILE A 104 -9.80 0.38 -7.23
C ILE A 104 -10.10 -1.12 -7.15
N ILE A 105 -11.25 -1.53 -7.65
CA ILE A 105 -11.67 -2.93 -7.68
C ILE A 105 -11.49 -3.49 -9.08
N LEU A 106 -10.61 -4.49 -9.18
CA LEU A 106 -10.40 -5.26 -10.41
C LEU A 106 -11.13 -6.59 -10.30
N ALA A 107 -12.18 -6.75 -11.09
CA ALA A 107 -12.98 -7.98 -11.12
C ALA A 107 -12.89 -8.66 -12.47
N ALA A 108 -12.74 -9.98 -12.48
CA ALA A 108 -12.73 -10.81 -13.69
C ALA A 108 -13.16 -12.24 -13.35
N ARG A 109 -13.64 -12.97 -14.36
CA ARG A 109 -13.87 -14.41 -14.23
C ARG A 109 -12.55 -15.15 -14.04
N PRO A 110 -12.54 -16.32 -13.39
CA PRO A 110 -11.33 -17.14 -13.28
C PRO A 110 -10.65 -17.34 -14.63
N GLY A 111 -9.32 -17.30 -14.67
CA GLY A 111 -8.51 -17.48 -15.87
C GLY A 111 -8.44 -16.31 -16.85
N MET A 112 -9.13 -15.19 -16.57
CA MET A 112 -9.12 -14.01 -17.46
C MET A 112 -7.92 -13.06 -17.28
N GLY A 113 -6.97 -13.42 -16.46
CA GLY A 113 -5.74 -12.64 -16.29
C GLY A 113 -5.80 -11.51 -15.25
N LYS A 114 -6.75 -11.53 -14.29
CA LYS A 114 -6.84 -10.56 -13.19
C LYS A 114 -5.50 -10.30 -12.50
N THR A 115 -4.90 -11.35 -11.94
CA THR A 115 -3.60 -11.31 -11.26
C THR A 115 -2.49 -10.84 -12.18
N ALA A 116 -2.47 -11.29 -13.45
CA ALA A 116 -1.45 -10.88 -14.42
C ALA A 116 -1.52 -9.36 -14.68
N LEU A 117 -2.72 -8.80 -14.87
CA LEU A 117 -2.89 -7.36 -15.04
C LEU A 117 -2.44 -6.58 -13.81
N ALA A 118 -2.85 -7.01 -12.60
CA ALA A 118 -2.46 -6.38 -11.35
C ALA A 118 -0.93 -6.40 -11.14
N LEU A 119 -0.28 -7.53 -11.43
CA LEU A 119 1.18 -7.66 -11.32
C LEU A 119 1.92 -6.80 -12.35
N ASN A 120 1.40 -6.68 -13.58
CA ASN A 120 2.00 -5.81 -14.58
C ASN A 120 1.92 -4.34 -14.17
N MET A 121 0.76 -3.88 -13.65
CA MET A 121 0.61 -2.54 -13.10
C MET A 121 1.57 -2.31 -11.91
N ALA A 122 1.65 -3.28 -11.00
CA ALA A 122 2.52 -3.22 -9.83
C ALA A 122 4.00 -3.14 -10.22
N SER A 123 4.43 -3.99 -11.16
CA SER A 123 5.81 -4.01 -11.67
C SER A 123 6.16 -2.70 -12.35
N TYR A 124 5.28 -2.21 -13.22
CA TYR A 124 5.50 -0.93 -13.91
C TYR A 124 5.62 0.22 -12.92
N ALA A 125 4.68 0.32 -11.98
CA ALA A 125 4.68 1.34 -10.94
C ALA A 125 5.98 1.31 -10.11
N ALA A 126 6.43 0.12 -9.69
CA ALA A 126 7.64 -0.05 -8.90
C ALA A 126 8.91 0.33 -9.68
N MET A 127 9.00 -0.04 -10.97
CA MET A 127 10.15 0.29 -11.81
C MET A 127 10.25 1.79 -12.16
N HIS A 128 9.11 2.49 -12.24
CA HIS A 128 9.07 3.91 -12.66
C HIS A 128 8.95 4.88 -11.49
N THR A 129 8.71 4.38 -10.30
CA THR A 129 8.70 5.20 -9.09
C THR A 129 9.67 4.61 -8.06
N LYS A 130 10.18 5.45 -7.16
CA LYS A 130 10.99 4.97 -6.03
C LYS A 130 10.15 4.54 -4.83
N LYS A 131 8.82 4.60 -4.95
CA LYS A 131 7.91 4.28 -3.86
C LYS A 131 7.76 2.77 -3.67
N ALA A 132 7.47 2.37 -2.46
CA ALA A 132 7.19 0.98 -2.15
C ALA A 132 5.87 0.52 -2.78
N VAL A 133 5.86 -0.70 -3.31
CA VAL A 133 4.67 -1.40 -3.79
C VAL A 133 4.47 -2.64 -2.93
N ALA A 134 3.36 -2.71 -2.20
CA ALA A 134 3.03 -3.84 -1.35
C ALA A 134 2.03 -4.76 -2.06
N ILE A 135 2.34 -6.04 -2.18
CA ILE A 135 1.50 -7.06 -2.81
C ILE A 135 1.15 -8.10 -1.75
N PHE A 136 -0.14 -8.16 -1.40
CA PHE A 136 -0.71 -9.22 -0.57
C PHE A 136 -1.40 -10.21 -1.49
N ASN A 137 -0.78 -11.36 -1.72
CA ASN A 137 -1.37 -12.42 -2.53
C ASN A 137 -1.66 -13.61 -1.64
N LEU A 138 -2.94 -13.89 -1.46
CA LEU A 138 -3.43 -14.92 -0.54
C LEU A 138 -3.78 -16.23 -1.26
N GLU A 139 -3.62 -16.28 -2.59
CA GLU A 139 -3.94 -17.43 -3.43
C GLU A 139 -2.67 -18.17 -3.92
N MET A 140 -1.59 -17.44 -4.18
CA MET A 140 -0.38 -17.97 -4.81
C MET A 140 0.85 -17.64 -3.97
N SER A 141 1.86 -18.51 -3.98
CA SER A 141 3.15 -18.25 -3.33
C SER A 141 3.92 -17.09 -3.98
N ALA A 142 4.79 -16.46 -3.21
CA ALA A 142 5.66 -15.38 -3.68
C ALA A 142 6.52 -15.80 -4.87
N ASP A 143 7.05 -17.06 -4.86
CA ASP A 143 7.85 -17.59 -5.97
C ASP A 143 7.07 -17.66 -7.28
N MET A 144 5.78 -18.06 -7.22
CA MET A 144 4.93 -18.10 -8.40
C MET A 144 4.65 -16.69 -8.95
N LEU A 145 4.49 -15.69 -8.08
CA LEU A 145 4.31 -14.31 -8.49
C LEU A 145 5.56 -13.75 -9.15
N ILE A 146 6.73 -13.96 -8.54
CA ILE A 146 8.01 -13.52 -9.09
C ILE A 146 8.26 -14.15 -10.46
N ASN A 147 8.01 -15.44 -10.62
CA ASN A 147 8.15 -16.10 -11.91
C ASN A 147 7.23 -15.50 -12.98
N ARG A 148 6.00 -15.14 -12.62
CA ARG A 148 5.08 -14.43 -13.53
C ARG A 148 5.58 -13.03 -13.91
N MET A 149 6.12 -12.29 -12.93
CA MET A 149 6.68 -10.96 -13.18
C MET A 149 7.89 -11.06 -14.10
N ILE A 150 8.81 -12.00 -13.86
CA ILE A 150 9.98 -12.25 -14.71
C ILE A 150 9.55 -12.67 -16.12
N ALA A 151 8.57 -13.58 -16.24
CA ALA A 151 8.03 -14.00 -17.53
C ALA A 151 7.51 -12.82 -18.35
N SER A 152 6.78 -11.93 -17.68
CA SER A 152 6.20 -10.74 -18.31
C SER A 152 7.27 -9.72 -18.73
N ILE A 153 8.16 -9.35 -17.82
CA ILE A 153 9.22 -8.35 -18.05
C ILE A 153 10.23 -8.86 -19.08
N GLY A 154 10.70 -10.11 -18.92
CA GLY A 154 11.68 -10.73 -19.81
C GLY A 154 11.07 -11.25 -21.13
N GLN A 155 9.74 -11.19 -21.27
CA GLN A 155 9.02 -11.79 -22.42
C GLN A 155 9.45 -13.25 -22.63
N ILE A 156 9.48 -14.03 -21.55
CA ILE A 156 9.86 -15.43 -21.52
C ILE A 156 8.60 -16.27 -21.37
N ASP A 157 8.49 -17.35 -22.15
CA ASP A 157 7.39 -18.29 -22.01
C ASP A 157 7.37 -18.88 -20.59
N SER A 158 6.23 -18.77 -19.89
CA SER A 158 6.06 -19.26 -18.54
C SER A 158 6.33 -20.77 -18.42
N TYR A 159 6.02 -21.56 -19.45
CA TYR A 159 6.31 -22.98 -19.48
C TYR A 159 7.81 -23.27 -19.41
N LYS A 160 8.63 -22.45 -20.10
CA LYS A 160 10.10 -22.59 -20.04
C LYS A 160 10.64 -22.30 -18.64
N LEU A 161 10.09 -21.30 -17.95
CA LEU A 161 10.48 -20.99 -16.57
C LEU A 161 10.09 -22.13 -15.61
N GLN A 162 8.91 -22.72 -15.79
CA GLN A 162 8.43 -23.82 -14.95
C GLN A 162 9.21 -25.11 -15.15
N THR A 163 9.63 -25.40 -16.38
CA THR A 163 10.32 -26.64 -16.73
C THR A 163 11.84 -26.53 -16.69
N GLY A 164 12.38 -25.30 -16.59
CA GLY A 164 13.81 -25.04 -16.72
C GLY A 164 14.39 -25.22 -18.13
N ASN A 165 13.53 -25.46 -19.14
CA ASN A 165 13.96 -25.66 -20.52
C ASN A 165 14.25 -24.33 -21.22
N MET A 166 15.29 -23.64 -20.77
CA MET A 166 15.67 -22.31 -21.22
C MET A 166 16.89 -22.37 -22.14
N GLN A 167 16.83 -21.62 -23.22
CA GLN A 167 17.95 -21.37 -24.12
C GLN A 167 18.81 -20.22 -23.60
N GLU A 168 20.03 -20.05 -24.12
CA GLU A 168 20.95 -18.99 -23.72
C GLU A 168 20.33 -17.59 -23.81
N LYS A 169 19.55 -17.33 -24.86
CA LYS A 169 18.80 -16.07 -25.00
C LYS A 169 17.76 -15.86 -23.92
N ASP A 170 17.12 -16.95 -23.46
CA ASP A 170 16.09 -16.87 -22.41
C ASP A 170 16.77 -16.57 -21.06
N TRP A 171 17.94 -17.17 -20.79
CA TRP A 171 18.77 -16.89 -19.62
C TRP A 171 19.23 -15.44 -19.56
N LYS A 172 19.62 -14.85 -20.70
CA LYS A 172 19.98 -13.43 -20.77
C LYS A 172 18.82 -12.53 -20.36
N ARG A 173 17.62 -12.77 -20.95
CA ARG A 173 16.40 -12.00 -20.62
C ARG A 173 15.95 -12.20 -19.18
N TYR A 174 16.11 -13.41 -18.65
CA TYR A 174 15.85 -13.73 -17.24
C TYR A 174 16.72 -12.89 -16.33
N ASN A 175 18.02 -12.83 -16.55
CA ASN A 175 18.94 -12.07 -15.74
C ASN A 175 18.69 -10.56 -15.83
N GLU A 176 18.34 -10.05 -17.03
CA GLU A 176 17.94 -8.66 -17.22
C GLU A 176 16.66 -8.31 -16.44
N ALA A 177 15.63 -9.16 -16.50
CA ALA A 177 14.38 -8.98 -15.75
C ALA A 177 14.60 -9.09 -14.22
N MET A 178 15.43 -10.03 -13.79
CA MET A 178 15.83 -10.15 -12.38
C MET A 178 16.52 -8.89 -11.87
N SER A 179 17.47 -8.36 -12.63
CA SER A 179 18.17 -7.12 -12.27
C SER A 179 17.20 -5.94 -12.15
N GLN A 180 16.27 -5.79 -13.10
CA GLN A 180 15.26 -4.74 -13.06
C GLN A 180 14.36 -4.84 -11.83
N LEU A 181 13.93 -6.05 -11.47
CA LEU A 181 13.10 -6.27 -10.28
C LEU A 181 13.88 -6.06 -8.98
N ALA A 182 15.15 -6.46 -8.92
CA ALA A 182 15.99 -6.28 -7.75
C ALA A 182 16.20 -4.82 -7.36
N ASP A 183 16.15 -3.92 -8.34
CA ASP A 183 16.28 -2.48 -8.13
C ASP A 183 14.96 -1.80 -7.70
N THR A 184 13.89 -2.58 -7.49
CA THR A 184 12.57 -2.07 -7.09
C THR A 184 12.30 -2.24 -5.60
N ASN A 185 11.35 -1.44 -5.09
CA ASN A 185 10.85 -1.54 -3.72
C ASN A 185 9.52 -2.34 -3.68
N ILE A 186 9.51 -3.56 -4.23
CA ILE A 186 8.36 -4.46 -4.16
C ILE A 186 8.46 -5.32 -2.91
N TYR A 187 7.37 -5.38 -2.15
CA TYR A 187 7.22 -6.21 -0.96
C TYR A 187 6.06 -7.17 -1.17
N ILE A 188 6.29 -8.47 -1.02
CA ILE A 188 5.28 -9.51 -1.23
C ILE A 188 5.00 -10.19 0.10
N GLU A 189 3.70 -10.37 0.38
CA GLU A 189 3.19 -11.17 1.47
C GLU A 189 2.26 -12.23 0.90
N ASP A 190 2.56 -13.51 1.14
CA ASP A 190 1.80 -14.66 0.63
C ASP A 190 1.19 -15.52 1.74
N ASN A 191 1.14 -15.00 2.97
CA ASN A 191 0.49 -15.68 4.08
C ASN A 191 -1.04 -15.59 3.96
N ALA A 192 -1.68 -16.73 3.69
CA ALA A 192 -3.13 -16.85 3.54
C ALA A 192 -3.94 -16.56 4.83
N GLY A 193 -3.29 -16.44 5.97
CA GLY A 193 -3.94 -16.14 7.27
C GLY A 193 -3.95 -14.66 7.65
N VAL A 194 -3.42 -13.78 6.80
CA VAL A 194 -3.25 -12.36 7.14
C VAL A 194 -4.59 -11.67 7.44
N THR A 195 -4.60 -10.88 8.49
CA THR A 195 -5.77 -10.08 8.92
C THR A 195 -5.73 -8.68 8.31
N SER A 196 -6.89 -8.01 8.27
CA SER A 196 -6.98 -6.62 7.82
C SER A 196 -6.14 -5.67 8.69
N GLN A 197 -5.93 -5.99 9.96
CA GLN A 197 -5.12 -5.22 10.89
C GLN A 197 -3.63 -5.35 10.57
N GLU A 198 -3.16 -6.57 10.30
CA GLU A 198 -1.77 -6.82 9.89
C GLU A 198 -1.44 -6.16 8.54
N ILE A 199 -2.34 -6.25 7.55
CA ILE A 199 -2.18 -5.52 6.28
C ILE A 199 -2.01 -4.03 6.56
N ARG A 200 -2.87 -3.45 7.41
CA ARG A 200 -2.81 -2.04 7.77
C ARG A 200 -1.50 -1.69 8.46
N ALA A 201 -1.04 -2.50 9.42
CA ALA A 201 0.21 -2.28 10.14
C ALA A 201 1.43 -2.32 9.20
N LYS A 202 1.50 -3.33 8.32
CA LYS A 202 2.55 -3.47 7.31
C LYS A 202 2.55 -2.28 6.33
N CYS A 203 1.38 -1.89 5.81
CA CYS A 203 1.25 -0.73 4.91
C CYS A 203 1.67 0.59 5.59
N ARG A 204 1.34 0.80 6.87
CA ARG A 204 1.78 1.99 7.61
C ARG A 204 3.27 2.04 7.80
N ARG A 205 3.90 0.90 8.09
CA ARG A 205 5.36 0.83 8.22
C ARG A 205 6.04 1.24 6.92
N LEU A 206 5.54 0.76 5.76
CA LEU A 206 6.04 1.16 4.45
C LEU A 206 5.74 2.63 4.13
N ALA A 207 4.56 3.13 4.49
CA ALA A 207 4.20 4.53 4.27
C ALA A 207 5.08 5.51 5.07
N ASN A 208 5.58 5.08 6.24
CA ASN A 208 6.48 5.86 7.09
C ASN A 208 7.97 5.61 6.78
N SER A 209 8.31 4.73 5.84
CA SER A 209 9.69 4.53 5.39
C SER A 209 10.15 5.67 4.50
N GLU A 210 11.45 5.76 4.25
CA GLU A 210 12.06 6.78 3.38
C GLU A 210 11.49 6.72 1.94
N THR A 211 11.16 5.53 1.46
CA THR A 211 10.60 5.33 0.11
C THR A 211 9.12 5.74 0.02
N GLY A 212 8.41 5.72 1.15
CA GLY A 212 6.95 5.89 1.19
C GLY A 212 6.20 4.80 0.43
N LEU A 213 4.90 4.68 0.65
CA LEU A 213 4.04 3.70 0.00
C LEU A 213 3.34 4.30 -1.23
N GLY A 214 3.48 3.67 -2.40
CA GLY A 214 2.88 4.10 -3.66
C GLY A 214 1.64 3.32 -4.05
N LEU A 215 1.66 1.99 -3.87
CA LEU A 215 0.58 1.11 -4.29
C LEU A 215 0.44 -0.06 -3.32
N VAL A 216 -0.80 -0.45 -3.08
CA VAL A 216 -1.14 -1.70 -2.38
C VAL A 216 -1.99 -2.54 -3.32
N VAL A 217 -1.59 -3.78 -3.54
CA VAL A 217 -2.34 -4.79 -4.30
C VAL A 217 -2.75 -5.89 -3.34
N ILE A 218 -4.03 -6.26 -3.37
CA ILE A 218 -4.57 -7.36 -2.57
C ILE A 218 -5.28 -8.33 -3.52
N ASP A 219 -4.79 -9.55 -3.61
CA ASP A 219 -5.36 -10.59 -4.47
C ASP A 219 -5.62 -11.86 -3.63
N TYR A 220 -6.86 -12.11 -3.21
CA TYR A 220 -8.06 -11.33 -3.32
C TYR A 220 -8.74 -11.15 -1.94
N LEU A 221 -9.62 -10.16 -1.85
CA LEU A 221 -10.18 -9.68 -0.58
C LEU A 221 -10.91 -10.75 0.26
N GLN A 222 -11.55 -11.74 -0.37
CA GLN A 222 -12.33 -12.76 0.33
C GLN A 222 -11.49 -13.72 1.17
N LEU A 223 -10.17 -13.75 0.97
CA LEU A 223 -9.24 -14.58 1.74
C LEU A 223 -8.66 -13.86 2.96
N ILE A 224 -9.00 -12.59 3.17
CA ILE A 224 -8.59 -11.86 4.37
C ILE A 224 -9.41 -12.35 5.56
N ASN A 225 -8.74 -12.77 6.63
CA ASN A 225 -9.40 -13.11 7.87
C ASN A 225 -9.99 -11.85 8.53
N SER A 226 -11.29 -11.93 8.88
CA SER A 226 -11.93 -10.97 9.77
C SER A 226 -11.52 -11.31 11.19
N GLY A 227 -10.43 -10.77 11.69
CA GLY A 227 -10.00 -10.96 13.07
C GLY A 227 -11.06 -10.55 14.09
#